data_f03a5b23e98de7bde0b5d4c60aa523e6
#
_entry.id   f03a5b23e98de7bde0b5d4c60aa523e6
#
_cell.length_a   1.000
_cell.length_b   1.000
_cell.length_c   1.000
_cell.angle_alpha   90.00
_cell.angle_beta   90.00
_cell.angle_gamma   90.00
#
_symmetry.space_group_name_H-M   'P 1'
#
loop_
_entity.id
_entity.type
_entity.pdbx_description
1 polymer ?
#
loop_
_entity_poly.entity_id
_entity_poly.type
_entity_poly.pdbx_seq_one_letter_code
_entity_poly.pdbx_strand_id
1 'polypeptide(L)'
;MSFLSRIAMLLDAERDRWILWAPVFFGAGIAAYFSLNIEPEGWVGPIRTVTALSVAIYYRHIQAVTFAMLACALFSAGFSNVKFRSDRIEAPILSEPLGPGILSGRILRIEAFPKRPRVLLDQLTWSGRHSPSRLP
;
A
#
# COMPACT_ATOMS: atom_id res chain seq x y z
N MET A 1 -41.62 -7.58 2.37
CA MET A 1 -40.35 -7.17 3.01
C MET A 1 -39.33 -6.98 1.92
N SER A 2 -38.74 -5.80 1.81
CA SER A 2 -37.76 -5.51 0.76
C SER A 2 -36.43 -6.26 1.03
N PHE A 3 -35.71 -6.58 -0.03
CA PHE A 3 -34.37 -7.21 0.07
C PHE A 3 -33.43 -6.46 1.04
N LEU A 4 -33.53 -5.15 1.04
CA LEU A 4 -32.75 -4.27 1.92
C LEU A 4 -33.09 -4.46 3.41
N SER A 5 -34.37 -4.72 3.76
CA SER A 5 -34.76 -4.96 5.15
C SER A 5 -34.25 -6.29 5.69
N ARG A 6 -34.10 -7.30 4.84
CA ARG A 6 -33.51 -8.60 5.21
C ARG A 6 -32.00 -8.47 5.46
N ILE A 7 -31.29 -7.73 4.60
CA ILE A 7 -29.86 -7.45 4.81
C ILE A 7 -29.64 -6.67 6.11
N ALA A 8 -30.46 -5.65 6.39
CA ALA A 8 -30.36 -4.89 7.61
C ALA A 8 -30.53 -5.75 8.88
N MET A 9 -31.53 -6.68 8.86
CA MET A 9 -31.71 -7.62 9.98
C MET A 9 -30.54 -8.58 10.16
N LEU A 10 -29.97 -9.08 9.06
CA LEU A 10 -28.81 -9.97 9.12
C LEU A 10 -27.56 -9.26 9.66
N LEU A 11 -27.34 -8.01 9.24
CA LEU A 11 -26.24 -7.18 9.74
C LEU A 11 -26.41 -6.84 11.22
N ASP A 12 -27.64 -6.66 11.69
CA ASP A 12 -27.93 -6.40 13.10
C ASP A 12 -27.68 -7.63 13.97
N ALA A 13 -28.08 -8.79 13.51
CA ALA A 13 -27.87 -10.08 14.20
C ALA A 13 -26.37 -10.45 14.28
N GLU A 14 -25.54 -9.95 13.36
CA GLU A 14 -24.11 -10.24 13.30
C GLU A 14 -23.22 -9.11 13.80
N ARG A 15 -23.78 -8.09 14.45
CA ARG A 15 -23.06 -6.92 14.93
C ARG A 15 -21.81 -7.27 15.75
N ASP A 16 -21.93 -8.26 16.62
CA ASP A 16 -20.83 -8.71 17.48
C ASP A 16 -19.69 -9.39 16.69
N ARG A 17 -19.97 -9.77 15.45
CA ARG A 17 -19.00 -10.43 14.55
C ARG A 17 -18.35 -9.49 13.53
N TRP A 18 -18.76 -8.22 13.49
CA TRP A 18 -18.21 -7.28 12.52
C TRP A 18 -16.68 -7.14 12.62
N ILE A 19 -16.14 -7.29 13.83
CA ILE A 19 -14.70 -7.24 14.05
C ILE A 19 -13.94 -8.34 13.29
N LEU A 20 -14.60 -9.50 13.04
CA LEU A 20 -13.99 -10.60 12.29
C LEU A 20 -13.81 -10.27 10.81
N TRP A 21 -14.57 -9.32 10.27
CA TRP A 21 -14.47 -8.87 8.90
C TRP A 21 -13.38 -7.80 8.71
N ALA A 22 -12.90 -7.19 9.79
CA ALA A 22 -11.88 -6.14 9.73
C ALA A 22 -10.61 -6.59 8.99
N PRO A 23 -9.99 -7.76 9.30
CA PRO A 23 -8.81 -8.22 8.56
C PRO A 23 -9.11 -8.56 7.10
N VAL A 24 -10.35 -8.97 6.77
CA VAL A 24 -10.75 -9.29 5.40
C VAL A 24 -10.79 -8.01 4.55
N PHE A 25 -11.45 -6.96 5.02
CA PHE A 25 -11.51 -5.69 4.30
C PHE A 25 -10.15 -5.00 4.22
N PHE A 26 -9.37 -5.06 5.29
CA PHE A 26 -8.02 -4.53 5.30
C PHE A 26 -7.11 -5.27 4.32
N GLY A 27 -7.15 -6.61 4.32
CA GLY A 27 -6.41 -7.46 3.38
C GLY A 27 -6.84 -7.27 1.93
N ALA A 28 -8.15 -7.08 1.69
CA ALA A 28 -8.66 -6.76 0.36
C ALA A 28 -8.11 -5.42 -0.16
N GLY A 29 -7.96 -4.41 0.72
CA GLY A 29 -7.32 -3.14 0.38
C GLY A 29 -5.86 -3.31 -0.04
N ILE A 30 -5.10 -4.14 0.67
CA ILE A 30 -3.73 -4.50 0.32
C ILE A 30 -3.69 -5.21 -1.04
N ALA A 31 -4.53 -6.20 -1.26
CA ALA A 31 -4.60 -6.94 -2.51
C ALA A 31 -4.96 -6.03 -3.70
N ALA A 32 -5.89 -5.11 -3.50
CA ALA A 32 -6.27 -4.13 -4.51
C ALA A 32 -5.10 -3.22 -4.91
N TYR A 33 -4.26 -2.79 -3.96
CA TYR A 33 -3.08 -2.01 -4.27
C TYR A 33 -2.13 -2.75 -5.23
N PHE A 34 -1.84 -4.03 -4.95
CA PHE A 34 -0.95 -4.84 -5.79
C PHE A 34 -1.54 -5.22 -7.15
N SER A 35 -2.86 -5.11 -7.33
CA SER A 35 -3.51 -5.34 -8.62
C SER A 35 -3.49 -4.11 -9.54
N LEU A 36 -3.11 -2.93 -9.03
CA LEU A 36 -2.99 -1.72 -9.82
C LEU A 36 -1.67 -1.71 -10.58
N ASN A 37 -1.75 -1.41 -11.88
CA ASN A 37 -0.57 -1.20 -12.74
C ASN A 37 -0.05 0.24 -12.70
N ILE A 38 -0.77 1.14 -12.03
CA ILE A 38 -0.45 2.56 -11.90
C ILE A 38 -0.33 2.87 -10.41
N GLU A 39 0.72 3.55 -10.05
CA GLU A 39 0.96 3.94 -8.67
C GLU A 39 0.10 5.15 -8.30
N PRO A 40 -0.86 5.00 -7.37
CA PRO A 40 -1.74 6.10 -6.96
C PRO A 40 -1.00 7.09 -6.07
N GLU A 41 -1.45 8.33 -6.08
CA GLU A 41 -0.91 9.38 -5.21
C GLU A 41 -1.15 9.04 -3.72
N GLY A 42 -0.13 9.27 -2.89
CA GLY A 42 -0.11 8.85 -1.47
C GLY A 42 -1.21 9.44 -0.60
N TRP A 43 -1.78 10.60 -0.94
CA TRP A 43 -2.83 11.29 -0.17
C TRP A 43 -4.25 10.73 -0.39
N VAL A 44 -4.47 10.02 -1.50
CA VAL A 44 -5.82 9.51 -1.88
C VAL A 44 -6.38 8.53 -0.84
N GLY A 45 -5.54 7.61 -0.37
CA GLY A 45 -5.94 6.62 0.61
C GLY A 45 -6.32 7.22 1.98
N PRO A 46 -5.46 8.04 2.60
CA PRO A 46 -5.76 8.71 3.88
C PRO A 46 -7.04 9.56 3.83
N ILE A 47 -7.24 10.35 2.78
CA ILE A 47 -8.45 11.17 2.64
C ILE A 47 -9.70 10.30 2.58
N ARG A 48 -9.69 9.22 1.79
CA ARG A 48 -10.83 8.27 1.73
C ARG A 48 -11.11 7.62 3.07
N THR A 49 -10.08 7.25 3.82
CA THR A 49 -10.22 6.66 5.15
C THR A 49 -10.88 7.64 6.12
N VAL A 50 -10.38 8.89 6.19
CA VAL A 50 -10.95 9.93 7.06
C VAL A 50 -12.39 10.26 6.66
N THR A 51 -12.68 10.40 5.38
CA THR A 51 -14.04 10.67 4.88
C THR A 51 -14.99 9.53 5.24
N ALA A 52 -14.60 8.27 5.02
CA ALA A 52 -15.43 7.12 5.34
C ALA A 52 -15.71 7.02 6.85
N LEU A 53 -14.71 7.28 7.70
CA LEU A 53 -14.89 7.31 9.16
C LEU A 53 -15.80 8.44 9.59
N SER A 54 -15.67 9.63 9.03
CA SER A 54 -16.54 10.78 9.34
C SER A 54 -18.00 10.48 8.98
N VAL A 55 -18.23 9.87 7.83
CA VAL A 55 -19.59 9.45 7.40
C VAL A 55 -20.12 8.34 8.32
N ALA A 56 -19.29 7.37 8.70
CA ALA A 56 -19.69 6.32 9.63
C ALA A 56 -20.12 6.88 10.99
N ILE A 57 -19.39 7.87 11.52
CA ILE A 57 -19.71 8.54 12.78
C ILE A 57 -21.02 9.36 12.66
N TYR A 58 -21.19 10.07 11.56
CA TYR A 58 -22.37 10.89 11.33
C TYR A 58 -23.64 10.03 11.22
N TYR A 59 -23.57 8.93 10.47
CA TYR A 59 -24.70 8.02 10.26
C TYR A 59 -24.70 6.80 11.21
N ARG A 60 -24.09 6.91 12.39
CA ARG A 60 -23.95 5.80 13.36
C ARG A 60 -25.25 5.13 13.81
N HIS A 61 -26.39 5.79 13.62
CA HIS A 61 -27.72 5.23 13.91
C HIS A 61 -28.27 4.37 12.77
N ILE A 62 -27.64 4.39 11.59
CA ILE A 62 -28.02 3.55 10.45
C ILE A 62 -26.97 2.47 10.30
N GLN A 63 -27.22 1.31 10.90
CA GLN A 63 -26.22 0.22 11.02
C GLN A 63 -25.66 -0.23 9.69
N ALA A 64 -26.50 -0.38 8.65
CA ALA A 64 -26.03 -0.78 7.32
C ALA A 64 -25.04 0.24 6.72
N VAL A 65 -25.31 1.54 6.91
CA VAL A 65 -24.40 2.60 6.45
C VAL A 65 -23.10 2.58 7.25
N THR A 66 -23.21 2.43 8.56
CA THR A 66 -22.02 2.37 9.44
C THR A 66 -21.12 1.20 9.08
N PHE A 67 -21.70 0.00 8.86
CA PHE A 67 -20.92 -1.16 8.44
C PHE A 67 -20.23 -0.94 7.09
N ALA A 68 -20.98 -0.46 6.08
CA ALA A 68 -20.43 -0.18 4.77
C ALA A 68 -19.29 0.85 4.82
N MET A 69 -19.46 1.91 5.60
CA MET A 69 -18.43 2.95 5.75
C MET A 69 -17.20 2.47 6.52
N LEU A 70 -17.39 1.63 7.56
CA LEU A 70 -16.26 0.99 8.25
C LEU A 70 -15.51 0.03 7.34
N ALA A 71 -16.21 -0.76 6.52
CA ALA A 71 -15.60 -1.63 5.53
C ALA A 71 -14.77 -0.82 4.51
N CYS A 72 -15.34 0.28 3.99
CA CYS A 72 -14.61 1.20 3.11
C CYS A 72 -13.40 1.85 3.79
N ALA A 73 -13.52 2.24 5.06
CA ALA A 73 -12.40 2.81 5.82
C ALA A 73 -11.28 1.81 6.00
N LEU A 74 -11.59 0.57 6.39
CA LEU A 74 -10.62 -0.51 6.54
C LEU A 74 -9.93 -0.86 5.23
N PHE A 75 -10.70 -0.95 4.15
CA PHE A 75 -10.16 -1.16 2.80
C PHE A 75 -9.18 -0.05 2.41
N SER A 76 -9.59 1.21 2.57
CA SER A 76 -8.74 2.36 2.25
C SER A 76 -7.51 2.45 3.17
N ALA A 77 -7.63 2.07 4.43
CA ALA A 77 -6.51 2.01 5.37
C ALA A 77 -5.50 0.93 4.98
N GLY A 78 -5.95 -0.26 4.58
CA GLY A 78 -5.08 -1.33 4.07
C GLY A 78 -4.32 -0.90 2.82
N PHE A 79 -5.02 -0.29 1.89
CA PHE A 79 -4.45 0.28 0.67
C PHE A 79 -3.36 1.34 0.97
N SER A 80 -3.66 2.28 1.87
CA SER A 80 -2.74 3.35 2.28
C SER A 80 -1.51 2.83 3.00
N ASN A 81 -1.67 1.79 3.81
CA ASN A 81 -0.58 1.19 4.58
C ASN A 81 0.51 0.65 3.65
N VAL A 82 0.11 -0.04 2.57
CA VAL A 82 1.06 -0.56 1.57
C VAL A 82 1.79 0.58 0.87
N LYS A 83 1.06 1.61 0.41
CA LYS A 83 1.67 2.78 -0.23
C LYS A 83 2.70 3.45 0.68
N PHE A 84 2.33 3.70 1.92
CA PHE A 84 3.24 4.32 2.89
C PHE A 84 4.49 3.48 3.18
N ARG A 85 4.33 2.15 3.19
CA ARG A 85 5.46 1.24 3.34
C ARG A 85 6.33 1.23 2.08
N SER A 86 5.71 1.22 0.90
CA SER A 86 6.42 1.28 -0.39
C SER A 86 7.30 2.53 -0.47
N ASP A 87 6.72 3.70 -0.18
CA ASP A 87 7.43 4.98 -0.20
C ASP A 87 8.61 5.04 0.79
N ARG A 88 8.50 4.35 1.93
CA ARG A 88 9.61 4.28 2.92
C ARG A 88 10.75 3.36 2.52
N ILE A 89 10.49 2.38 1.67
CA ILE A 89 11.47 1.37 1.24
C ILE A 89 12.02 1.72 -0.15
N GLU A 90 11.44 2.73 -0.78
CA GLU A 90 11.87 3.18 -2.10
C GLU A 90 13.35 3.57 -2.04
N ALA A 91 14.18 2.69 -2.61
CA ALA A 91 15.58 2.98 -2.79
C ALA A 91 15.72 4.05 -3.88
N PRO A 92 16.57 5.05 -3.71
CA PRO A 92 16.80 6.05 -4.74
C PRO A 92 17.24 5.36 -6.03
N ILE A 93 16.47 5.58 -7.08
CA ILE A 93 16.76 5.07 -8.42
C ILE A 93 17.58 6.11 -9.15
N LEU A 94 18.63 5.67 -9.84
CA LEU A 94 19.37 6.54 -10.74
C LEU A 94 18.46 7.02 -11.87
N SER A 95 18.11 8.30 -11.86
CA SER A 95 17.24 8.91 -12.87
C SER A 95 17.93 9.09 -14.22
N GLU A 96 19.26 9.10 -14.23
CA GLU A 96 20.07 9.27 -15.43
C GLU A 96 21.02 8.10 -15.63
N PRO A 97 21.21 7.64 -16.89
CA PRO A 97 22.20 6.62 -17.17
C PRO A 97 23.61 7.15 -16.83
N LEU A 98 24.28 6.45 -15.94
CA LEU A 98 25.69 6.75 -15.66
C LEU A 98 26.51 6.46 -16.90
N GLY A 99 27.36 7.42 -17.29
CA GLY A 99 28.35 7.21 -18.34
C GLY A 99 29.36 6.12 -17.95
N PRO A 100 30.35 5.83 -18.80
CA PRO A 100 31.39 4.85 -18.50
C PRO A 100 32.19 5.28 -17.26
N GLY A 101 32.29 4.37 -16.28
CA GLY A 101 32.99 4.61 -15.03
C GLY A 101 33.11 3.34 -14.20
N ILE A 102 33.78 3.45 -13.07
CA ILE A 102 33.99 2.36 -12.12
C ILE A 102 33.03 2.51 -10.97
N LEU A 103 32.18 1.51 -10.75
CA LEU A 103 31.29 1.40 -9.60
C LEU A 103 31.99 0.50 -8.56
N SER A 104 32.26 1.03 -7.39
CA SER A 104 32.80 0.28 -6.26
C SER A 104 31.76 0.24 -5.14
N GLY A 105 31.66 -0.91 -4.47
CA GLY A 105 30.72 -1.08 -3.37
C GLY A 105 30.97 -2.37 -2.61
N ARG A 106 30.37 -2.49 -1.43
CA ARG A 106 30.45 -3.68 -0.60
C ARG A 106 29.39 -4.69 -1.05
N ILE A 107 29.78 -5.90 -1.38
CA ILE A 107 28.86 -6.97 -1.75
C ILE A 107 28.11 -7.45 -0.50
N LEU A 108 26.78 -7.24 -0.48
CA LEU A 108 25.90 -7.77 0.56
C LEU A 108 25.41 -9.17 0.24
N ARG A 109 25.02 -9.40 -1.01
CA ARG A 109 24.43 -10.67 -1.43
C ARG A 109 24.67 -10.90 -2.91
N ILE A 110 24.89 -12.15 -3.26
CA ILE A 110 24.92 -12.63 -4.66
C ILE A 110 23.71 -13.54 -4.84
N GLU A 111 22.81 -13.18 -5.73
CA GLU A 111 21.65 -14.00 -6.09
C GLU A 111 21.95 -14.68 -7.42
N ALA A 112 22.09 -15.99 -7.36
CA ALA A 112 22.36 -16.81 -8.55
C ALA A 112 21.03 -17.12 -9.27
N PHE A 113 20.68 -16.33 -10.27
CA PHE A 113 19.61 -16.66 -11.19
C PHE A 113 20.18 -17.42 -12.40
N PRO A 114 19.44 -18.42 -12.97
CA PRO A 114 19.95 -19.28 -14.05
C PRO A 114 20.42 -18.54 -15.30
N LYS A 115 19.86 -17.33 -15.56
CA LYS A 115 20.19 -16.55 -16.77
C LYS A 115 21.02 -15.29 -16.50
N ARG A 116 20.96 -14.69 -15.30
CA ARG A 116 21.72 -13.46 -14.96
C ARG A 116 21.93 -13.39 -13.45
N PRO A 117 23.14 -13.55 -12.95
CA PRO A 117 23.40 -13.32 -11.53
C PRO A 117 23.17 -11.84 -11.18
N ARG A 118 22.53 -11.61 -10.02
CA ARG A 118 22.34 -10.27 -9.47
C ARG A 118 23.24 -10.10 -8.26
N VAL A 119 23.93 -8.99 -8.20
CA VAL A 119 24.79 -8.63 -7.07
C VAL A 119 24.17 -7.45 -6.39
N LEU A 120 23.86 -7.58 -5.09
CA LEU A 120 23.43 -6.51 -4.25
C LEU A 120 24.66 -5.84 -3.64
N LEU A 121 24.85 -4.57 -3.94
CA LEU A 121 25.96 -3.76 -3.43
C LEU A 121 25.45 -2.71 -2.44
N ASP A 122 26.21 -2.43 -1.42
CA ASP A 122 26.00 -1.37 -0.44
C ASP A 122 27.20 -0.40 -0.44
N GLN A 123 27.01 0.80 0.10
CA GLN A 123 28.03 1.85 0.16
C GLN A 123 28.66 2.13 -1.22
N LEU A 124 27.80 2.42 -2.19
CA LEU A 124 28.20 2.65 -3.56
C LEU A 124 29.07 3.91 -3.69
N THR A 125 30.21 3.78 -4.33
CA THR A 125 31.05 4.88 -4.76
C THR A 125 31.24 4.83 -6.27
N TRP A 126 31.03 5.97 -6.91
CA TRP A 126 31.21 6.12 -8.35
C TRP A 126 32.47 6.91 -8.65
N SER A 127 33.28 6.41 -9.56
CA SER A 127 34.45 7.09 -10.12
C SER A 127 34.30 7.17 -11.63
N GLY A 128 33.86 8.32 -12.13
CA GLY A 128 33.66 8.58 -13.56
C GLY A 128 33.63 10.07 -13.89
N ARG A 129 33.58 10.43 -15.18
CA ARG A 129 33.60 11.82 -15.64
C ARG A 129 32.38 12.64 -15.20
N HIS A 130 31.24 12.00 -14.95
CA HIS A 130 30.04 12.64 -14.40
C HIS A 130 29.75 11.99 -13.05
N SER A 131 29.97 12.74 -11.99
CA SER A 131 29.60 12.31 -10.64
C SER A 131 28.12 12.65 -10.42
N PRO A 132 27.23 11.68 -10.20
CA PRO A 132 25.86 11.98 -9.82
C PRO A 132 25.87 12.69 -8.46
N SER A 133 24.98 13.63 -8.29
CA SER A 133 24.87 14.43 -7.06
C SER A 133 24.56 13.59 -5.80
N ARG A 134 24.01 12.41 -5.97
CA ARG A 134 23.78 11.38 -4.93
C ARG A 134 23.78 9.99 -5.57
N LEU A 135 24.53 9.07 -5.00
CA LEU A 135 24.34 7.64 -5.22
C LEU A 135 23.31 7.12 -4.22
N PRO A 136 22.50 6.13 -4.62
CA PRO A 136 21.51 5.51 -3.73
C PRO A 136 22.16 4.79 -2.54
#